data_0bc17c35ae1d4f81bf264677d50c59ed
#
_entry.id   0bc17c35ae1d4f81bf264677d50c59ed
#
_cell.length_a   1.000
_cell.length_b   1.000
_cell.length_c   1.000
_cell.angle_alpha   90.00
_cell.angle_beta   90.00
_cell.angle_gamma   90.00
#
_symmetry.space_group_name_H-M   'P 1'
#
loop_
_entity.id
_entity.type
_entity.pdbx_description
1 polymer ?
#
loop_
_entity_poly.entity_id
_entity_poly.type
_entity_poly.pdbx_seq_one_letter_code
_entity_poly.pdbx_strand_id
1 'polypeptide(L)'
;MNPSAMSVDIVREAISRYFPHLWPAVEAGLSTCATLLLSDNANPVALIYVGPSSAGKTTVASMFEGVVVKGVQLVYRSDRFTHASFVTHSAKATEQQLAKTDLLPKIRFKILLTPELSTIFRGKPDELAERFSVITRVLDGQGLTTDSGTHGRRGYTGDYLFAWIGCTTPFSDTVWEVMAQLGSRLFFLVMDTGVTSTVDDMVKAHSETQSYKDKITICQKDISQFVEQLFIRFGDVRGVEWNAQGDPTDVLRRIAQCATLLAVLRTPISKDTSITPQPESPLRANSVLYNLARGHALIHGRTQLSVEDLPMVAKVAVSSIPQEPRKVLLALAKNEGQPLTVKQVENTGVGSRHTAERVMEALDQLGVMKFGKEGTGKVSSLSIRPEWAWCMAGDFRSLLLEGTTWQVLGAED
;
A
#
# COMPACT_ATOMS: atom_id res chain seq x y z
N MET A 1 -32.94 -18.35 -13.59
CA MET A 1 -31.75 -18.81 -12.83
C MET A 1 -30.88 -17.60 -12.61
N ASN A 2 -30.74 -17.12 -11.36
CA ASN A 2 -29.73 -16.11 -11.05
C ASN A 2 -28.37 -16.74 -11.38
N PRO A 3 -27.53 -16.14 -12.24
CA PRO A 3 -26.15 -16.59 -12.37
C PRO A 3 -25.56 -16.53 -10.98
N SER A 4 -24.98 -17.62 -10.50
CA SER A 4 -24.36 -17.68 -9.19
C SER A 4 -23.40 -16.49 -9.09
N ALA A 5 -23.61 -15.64 -8.08
CA ALA A 5 -22.77 -14.46 -7.89
C ALA A 5 -21.31 -14.90 -7.81
N MET A 6 -20.44 -14.30 -8.59
CA MET A 6 -19.01 -14.63 -8.61
C MET A 6 -18.42 -14.27 -7.26
N SER A 7 -17.91 -15.24 -6.51
CA SER A 7 -17.25 -15.00 -5.22
C SER A 7 -15.79 -14.64 -5.44
N VAL A 8 -15.20 -13.99 -4.46
CA VAL A 8 -13.76 -13.69 -4.45
C VAL A 8 -12.90 -14.97 -4.48
N ASP A 9 -13.43 -16.08 -3.96
CA ASP A 9 -12.73 -17.39 -3.97
C ASP A 9 -12.54 -17.92 -5.39
N ILE A 10 -13.52 -17.71 -6.29
CA ILE A 10 -13.39 -18.08 -7.71
C ILE A 10 -12.24 -17.30 -8.35
N VAL A 11 -12.14 -16.01 -8.07
CA VAL A 11 -11.02 -15.18 -8.54
C VAL A 11 -9.70 -15.68 -7.95
N ARG A 12 -9.69 -16.00 -6.65
CA ARG A 12 -8.52 -16.54 -5.95
C ARG A 12 -8.05 -17.85 -6.59
N GLU A 13 -8.95 -18.77 -6.88
CA GLU A 13 -8.63 -20.03 -7.53
C GLU A 13 -8.04 -19.81 -8.94
N ALA A 14 -8.63 -18.91 -9.74
CA ALA A 14 -8.14 -18.59 -11.07
C ALA A 14 -6.72 -17.98 -11.01
N ILE A 15 -6.49 -17.00 -10.11
CA ILE A 15 -5.18 -16.40 -9.92
C ILE A 15 -4.18 -17.43 -9.39
N SER A 16 -4.55 -18.22 -8.38
CA SER A 16 -3.66 -19.20 -7.75
C SER A 16 -3.26 -20.32 -8.70
N ARG A 17 -4.10 -20.65 -9.68
CA ARG A 17 -3.79 -21.64 -10.73
C ARG A 17 -2.61 -21.20 -11.61
N TYR A 18 -2.54 -19.92 -11.96
CA TYR A 18 -1.56 -19.42 -12.92
C TYR A 18 -0.41 -18.62 -12.24
N PHE A 19 -0.71 -17.94 -11.13
CA PHE A 19 0.17 -17.01 -10.45
C PHE A 19 -0.04 -17.09 -8.93
N PRO A 20 0.19 -18.27 -8.31
CA PRO A 20 -0.19 -18.51 -6.90
C PRO A 20 0.42 -17.49 -5.92
N HIS A 21 1.63 -17.03 -6.20
CA HIS A 21 2.34 -16.05 -5.40
C HIS A 21 1.81 -14.61 -5.54
N LEU A 22 0.92 -14.33 -6.51
CA LEU A 22 0.41 -12.97 -6.74
C LEU A 22 -0.95 -12.70 -6.06
N TRP A 23 -1.60 -13.73 -5.52
CA TRP A 23 -2.91 -13.56 -4.89
C TRP A 23 -2.96 -12.46 -3.83
N PRO A 24 -2.02 -12.35 -2.87
CA PRO A 24 -2.10 -11.30 -1.84
C PRO A 24 -2.04 -9.88 -2.41
N ALA A 25 -1.35 -9.69 -3.55
CA ALA A 25 -1.33 -8.39 -4.23
C ALA A 25 -2.65 -8.11 -4.97
N VAL A 26 -3.22 -9.13 -5.62
CA VAL A 26 -4.54 -9.02 -6.27
C VAL A 26 -5.62 -8.73 -5.24
N GLU A 27 -5.64 -9.43 -4.11
CA GLU A 27 -6.58 -9.23 -3.01
C GLU A 27 -6.52 -7.81 -2.45
N ALA A 28 -5.31 -7.29 -2.18
CA ALA A 28 -5.13 -5.91 -1.74
C ALA A 28 -5.56 -4.88 -2.81
N GLY A 29 -5.33 -5.18 -4.09
CA GLY A 29 -5.81 -4.38 -5.21
C GLY A 29 -7.34 -4.37 -5.30
N LEU A 30 -8.00 -5.51 -5.21
CA LEU A 30 -9.46 -5.62 -5.17
C LEU A 30 -10.04 -4.87 -3.97
N SER A 31 -9.43 -5.01 -2.79
CA SER A 31 -9.83 -4.28 -1.58
C SER A 31 -9.71 -2.77 -1.77
N THR A 32 -8.65 -2.31 -2.44
CA THR A 32 -8.46 -0.91 -2.80
C THR A 32 -9.54 -0.42 -3.76
N CYS A 33 -9.88 -1.19 -4.78
CA CYS A 33 -10.99 -0.88 -5.70
C CYS A 33 -12.33 -0.77 -4.96
N ALA A 34 -12.60 -1.66 -4.03
CA ALA A 34 -13.84 -1.71 -3.26
C ALA A 34 -14.02 -0.50 -2.32
N THR A 35 -12.95 0.24 -1.99
CA THR A 35 -13.07 1.48 -1.21
C THR A 35 -13.88 2.57 -1.92
N LEU A 36 -14.03 2.50 -3.25
CA LEU A 36 -14.89 3.39 -4.02
C LEU A 36 -16.38 3.20 -3.75
N LEU A 37 -16.77 2.04 -3.22
CA LEU A 37 -18.16 1.72 -2.86
C LEU A 37 -18.62 2.45 -1.60
N LEU A 38 -17.70 2.85 -0.72
CA LEU A 38 -18.02 3.45 0.58
C LEU A 38 -18.51 4.90 0.43
N SER A 39 -19.71 5.20 0.91
CA SER A 39 -20.35 6.52 0.79
C SER A 39 -19.64 7.60 1.61
N ASP A 40 -19.09 7.21 2.76
CA ASP A 40 -18.39 8.08 3.71
C ASP A 40 -16.87 8.20 3.45
N ASN A 41 -16.34 7.51 2.44
CA ASN A 41 -14.92 7.60 2.11
C ASN A 41 -14.59 8.96 1.47
N ALA A 42 -13.86 9.79 2.20
CA ALA A 42 -13.47 11.13 1.76
C ALA A 42 -12.06 11.16 1.14
N ASN A 43 -11.23 10.15 1.39
CA ASN A 43 -9.82 10.16 0.99
C ASN A 43 -9.54 9.06 -0.05
N PRO A 44 -8.94 9.40 -1.20
CA PRO A 44 -8.41 8.42 -2.13
C PRO A 44 -7.47 7.42 -1.42
N VAL A 45 -7.60 6.14 -1.74
CA VAL A 45 -6.68 5.10 -1.27
C VAL A 45 -5.68 4.81 -2.38
N ALA A 46 -4.40 5.05 -2.10
CA ALA A 46 -3.30 4.80 -3.01
C ALA A 46 -2.46 3.63 -2.50
N LEU A 47 -2.54 2.50 -3.22
CA LEU A 47 -1.77 1.29 -2.97
C LEU A 47 -0.70 1.13 -4.05
N ILE A 48 0.56 1.14 -3.64
CA ILE A 48 1.70 1.06 -4.55
C ILE A 48 2.45 -0.26 -4.31
N TYR A 49 2.51 -1.11 -5.32
CA TYR A 49 3.30 -2.33 -5.30
C TYR A 49 4.78 -2.01 -5.46
N VAL A 50 5.59 -2.44 -4.49
CA VAL A 50 7.04 -2.20 -4.46
C VAL A 50 7.77 -3.53 -4.51
N GLY A 51 8.73 -3.67 -5.41
CA GLY A 51 9.55 -4.88 -5.48
C GLY A 51 10.61 -4.81 -6.58
N PRO A 52 11.54 -5.77 -6.62
CA PRO A 52 12.55 -5.84 -7.66
C PRO A 52 11.90 -6.01 -9.05
N SER A 53 12.70 -5.89 -10.10
CA SER A 53 12.26 -6.25 -11.44
C SER A 53 11.83 -7.71 -11.45
N SER A 54 10.80 -8.02 -12.24
CA SER A 54 10.24 -9.38 -12.37
C SER A 54 9.51 -9.93 -11.10
N ALA A 55 9.25 -9.11 -10.08
CA ALA A 55 8.46 -9.52 -8.91
C ALA A 55 6.94 -9.65 -9.20
N GLY A 56 6.50 -9.59 -10.45
CA GLY A 56 5.09 -9.73 -10.81
C GLY A 56 4.24 -8.46 -10.68
N LYS A 57 4.82 -7.31 -10.32
CA LYS A 57 4.08 -6.04 -10.15
C LYS A 57 3.25 -5.66 -11.37
N THR A 58 3.90 -5.60 -12.54
CA THR A 58 3.22 -5.27 -13.80
C THR A 58 2.22 -6.35 -14.20
N THR A 59 2.47 -7.61 -13.85
CA THR A 59 1.53 -8.71 -14.03
C THR A 59 0.24 -8.47 -13.24
N VAL A 60 0.35 -8.14 -11.95
CA VAL A 60 -0.80 -7.79 -11.11
C VAL A 60 -1.52 -6.55 -11.67
N ALA A 61 -0.78 -5.49 -12.01
CA ALA A 61 -1.38 -4.28 -12.58
C ALA A 61 -2.16 -4.58 -13.87
N SER A 62 -1.60 -5.41 -14.76
CA SER A 62 -2.26 -5.78 -16.01
C SER A 62 -3.56 -6.57 -15.79
N MET A 63 -3.68 -7.30 -14.69
CA MET A 63 -4.93 -8.04 -14.37
C MET A 63 -6.11 -7.10 -14.07
N PHE A 64 -5.85 -5.84 -13.68
CA PHE A 64 -6.89 -4.84 -13.44
C PHE A 64 -7.26 -4.04 -14.69
N GLU A 65 -6.54 -4.20 -15.80
CA GLU A 65 -6.86 -3.51 -17.04
C GLU A 65 -8.20 -3.94 -17.60
N GLY A 66 -8.94 -2.99 -18.17
CA GLY A 66 -10.19 -3.32 -18.87
C GLY A 66 -11.39 -3.56 -17.96
N VAL A 67 -11.30 -3.31 -16.65
CA VAL A 67 -12.45 -3.40 -15.74
C VAL A 67 -13.54 -2.40 -16.14
N VAL A 68 -14.71 -2.91 -16.45
CA VAL A 68 -15.89 -2.15 -16.87
C VAL A 68 -17.05 -2.45 -15.92
N VAL A 69 -17.79 -1.43 -15.51
CA VAL A 69 -19.00 -1.56 -14.69
C VAL A 69 -20.15 -0.88 -15.42
N LYS A 70 -21.22 -1.62 -15.67
CA LYS A 70 -22.41 -1.13 -16.43
C LYS A 70 -22.05 -0.45 -17.75
N GLY A 71 -21.06 -0.96 -18.47
CA GLY A 71 -20.60 -0.41 -19.75
C GLY A 71 -19.71 0.83 -19.64
N VAL A 72 -19.39 1.29 -18.42
CA VAL A 72 -18.47 2.40 -18.17
C VAL A 72 -17.11 1.88 -17.70
N GLN A 73 -16.03 2.34 -18.33
CA GLN A 73 -14.69 1.96 -17.92
C GLN A 73 -14.36 2.51 -16.53
N LEU A 74 -14.17 1.62 -15.57
CA LEU A 74 -13.84 1.98 -14.19
C LEU A 74 -12.33 2.26 -14.02
N VAL A 75 -11.47 1.61 -14.80
CA VAL A 75 -10.01 1.76 -14.73
C VAL A 75 -9.53 2.79 -15.75
N TYR A 76 -8.79 3.78 -15.29
CA TYR A 76 -8.04 4.72 -16.11
C TYR A 76 -6.55 4.37 -16.02
N ARG A 77 -6.01 3.79 -17.09
CA ARG A 77 -4.58 3.48 -17.17
C ARG A 77 -3.78 4.71 -17.63
N SER A 78 -2.71 5.00 -16.93
CA SER A 78 -1.72 5.99 -17.30
C SER A 78 -0.32 5.45 -17.01
N ASP A 79 0.43 5.10 -18.03
CA ASP A 79 1.78 4.53 -17.87
C ASP A 79 2.78 5.56 -17.33
N ARG A 80 2.54 6.83 -17.62
CA ARG A 80 3.38 7.93 -17.16
C ARG A 80 2.57 9.22 -17.08
N PHE A 81 2.72 9.95 -15.99
CA PHE A 81 2.20 11.31 -15.83
C PHE A 81 3.19 12.16 -15.02
N THR A 82 3.02 13.47 -15.08
CA THR A 82 3.71 14.43 -14.22
C THR A 82 2.73 15.00 -13.20
N HIS A 83 3.22 15.58 -12.09
CA HIS A 83 2.36 16.25 -11.13
C HIS A 83 1.50 17.36 -11.77
N ALA A 84 2.03 18.05 -12.82
CA ALA A 84 1.30 19.04 -13.57
C ALA A 84 0.16 18.47 -14.44
N SER A 85 0.11 17.15 -14.66
CA SER A 85 -0.97 16.52 -15.43
C SER A 85 -2.31 16.51 -14.70
N PHE A 86 -2.32 16.64 -13.37
CA PHE A 86 -3.58 16.69 -12.60
C PHE A 86 -4.38 17.94 -12.92
N VAL A 87 -3.70 19.08 -13.05
CA VAL A 87 -4.28 20.37 -13.44
C VAL A 87 -3.30 21.08 -14.38
N THR A 88 -3.70 21.28 -15.62
CA THR A 88 -2.86 21.89 -16.66
C THR A 88 -3.13 23.39 -16.74
N HIS A 89 -2.08 24.19 -16.93
CA HIS A 89 -2.18 25.60 -17.19
C HIS A 89 -1.97 25.87 -18.70
N SER A 90 -2.97 26.48 -19.35
CA SER A 90 -2.87 26.93 -20.73
C SER A 90 -3.72 28.18 -20.94
N ALA A 91 -3.09 29.25 -21.40
CA ALA A 91 -3.80 30.50 -21.73
C ALA A 91 -4.71 30.38 -22.96
N LYS A 92 -4.50 29.39 -23.83
CA LYS A 92 -5.21 29.23 -25.10
C LYS A 92 -6.37 28.22 -25.03
N ALA A 93 -6.52 27.48 -23.97
CA ALA A 93 -7.53 26.43 -23.85
C ALA A 93 -8.69 26.89 -22.94
N THR A 94 -9.93 26.59 -23.36
CA THR A 94 -11.11 26.82 -22.54
C THR A 94 -11.17 25.85 -21.35
N GLU A 95 -11.93 26.18 -20.31
CA GLU A 95 -12.12 25.28 -19.16
C GLU A 95 -12.66 23.90 -19.56
N GLN A 96 -13.58 23.86 -20.54
CA GLN A 96 -14.12 22.61 -21.07
C GLN A 96 -13.06 21.77 -21.81
N GLN A 97 -12.14 22.39 -22.53
CA GLN A 97 -11.02 21.70 -23.19
C GLN A 97 -10.03 21.17 -22.16
N LEU A 98 -9.75 21.94 -21.13
CA LEU A 98 -8.84 21.56 -20.07
C LEU A 98 -9.42 20.42 -19.20
N ALA A 99 -10.70 20.44 -18.90
CA ALA A 99 -11.36 19.32 -18.20
C ALA A 99 -11.28 18.01 -18.99
N LYS A 100 -11.18 18.05 -20.31
CA LYS A 100 -10.96 16.87 -21.17
C LYS A 100 -9.50 16.40 -21.18
N THR A 101 -8.53 17.27 -20.88
CA THR A 101 -7.10 16.96 -20.89
C THR A 101 -6.56 16.65 -19.50
N ASP A 102 -7.03 17.32 -18.47
CA ASP A 102 -6.58 17.18 -17.10
C ASP A 102 -6.85 15.76 -16.56
N LEU A 103 -5.89 15.24 -15.81
CA LEU A 103 -5.96 13.90 -15.24
C LEU A 103 -7.03 13.82 -14.15
N LEU A 104 -7.12 14.85 -13.29
CA LEU A 104 -7.98 14.81 -12.11
C LEU A 104 -9.46 14.56 -12.43
N PRO A 105 -10.11 15.25 -13.39
CA PRO A 105 -11.47 14.92 -13.81
C PRO A 105 -11.63 13.51 -14.41
N LYS A 106 -10.61 13.03 -15.12
CA LYS A 106 -10.65 11.72 -15.78
C LYS A 106 -10.65 10.54 -14.78
N ILE A 107 -10.01 10.73 -13.63
CA ILE A 107 -9.87 9.67 -12.61
C ILE A 107 -10.92 9.76 -11.50
N ARG A 108 -11.77 10.82 -11.51
CA ARG A 108 -12.82 10.98 -10.52
C ARG A 108 -13.74 9.76 -10.50
N PHE A 109 -13.90 9.16 -9.33
CA PHE A 109 -14.67 7.93 -9.11
C PHE A 109 -14.20 6.72 -9.94
N LYS A 110 -12.91 6.67 -10.26
CA LYS A 110 -12.28 5.59 -11.00
C LYS A 110 -11.07 5.01 -10.27
N ILE A 111 -10.52 3.98 -10.85
CA ILE A 111 -9.25 3.40 -10.45
C ILE A 111 -8.17 3.96 -11.37
N LEU A 112 -7.26 4.76 -10.83
CA LEU A 112 -6.04 5.15 -11.54
C LEU A 112 -5.07 3.96 -11.49
N LEU A 113 -4.72 3.43 -12.65
CA LEU A 113 -3.74 2.34 -12.79
C LEU A 113 -2.45 2.87 -13.41
N THR A 114 -1.34 2.77 -12.67
CA THR A 114 -0.03 3.24 -13.12
C THR A 114 1.01 2.12 -13.01
N PRO A 115 1.25 1.36 -14.08
CA PRO A 115 2.15 0.20 -14.06
C PRO A 115 3.61 0.55 -13.79
N GLU A 116 4.02 1.81 -13.96
CA GLU A 116 5.39 2.25 -13.74
C GLU A 116 5.45 3.66 -13.13
N LEU A 117 5.78 3.73 -11.84
CA LEU A 117 5.89 4.97 -11.07
C LEU A 117 7.33 5.34 -10.69
N SER A 118 8.34 4.59 -11.13
CA SER A 118 9.72 4.84 -10.70
C SER A 118 10.19 6.27 -10.98
N THR A 119 9.66 6.92 -12.01
CA THR A 119 9.98 8.33 -12.34
C THR A 119 9.45 9.31 -11.32
N ILE A 120 8.35 8.98 -10.61
CA ILE A 120 7.79 9.81 -9.56
C ILE A 120 8.66 9.78 -8.30
N PHE A 121 9.31 8.65 -8.05
CA PHE A 121 10.17 8.40 -6.91
C PHE A 121 11.66 8.68 -7.19
N ARG A 122 11.99 9.41 -8.28
CA ARG A 122 13.37 9.79 -8.65
C ARG A 122 13.48 11.29 -8.80
N GLY A 123 14.60 11.85 -8.38
CA GLY A 123 14.92 13.27 -8.51
C GLY A 123 15.67 13.81 -7.31
N LYS A 124 15.97 15.09 -7.33
CA LYS A 124 16.54 15.82 -6.19
C LYS A 124 15.47 16.05 -5.11
N PRO A 125 15.86 16.27 -3.85
CA PRO A 125 14.90 16.51 -2.76
C PRO A 125 13.86 17.58 -3.06
N ASP A 126 14.25 18.71 -3.62
CA ASP A 126 13.32 19.82 -3.96
C ASP A 126 12.32 19.43 -5.04
N GLU A 127 12.76 18.70 -6.08
CA GLU A 127 11.88 18.19 -7.14
C GLU A 127 10.89 17.14 -6.60
N LEU A 128 11.35 16.32 -5.67
CA LEU A 128 10.52 15.34 -4.98
C LEU A 128 9.49 16.05 -4.09
N ALA A 129 9.91 17.07 -3.34
CA ALA A 129 9.03 17.83 -2.46
C ALA A 129 7.92 18.54 -3.24
N GLU A 130 8.25 19.20 -4.36
CA GLU A 130 7.27 19.81 -5.24
C GLU A 130 6.26 18.77 -5.76
N ARG A 131 6.75 17.65 -6.27
CA ARG A 131 5.91 16.58 -6.83
C ARG A 131 5.01 15.95 -5.78
N PHE A 132 5.57 15.60 -4.62
CA PHE A 132 4.78 14.98 -3.55
C PHE A 132 3.82 15.96 -2.88
N SER A 133 4.10 17.26 -2.86
CA SER A 133 3.14 18.27 -2.38
C SER A 133 1.84 18.24 -3.19
N VAL A 134 1.93 18.15 -4.51
CA VAL A 134 0.78 18.03 -5.40
C VAL A 134 0.06 16.69 -5.21
N ILE A 135 0.80 15.57 -5.21
CA ILE A 135 0.23 14.23 -5.02
C ILE A 135 -0.49 14.14 -3.68
N THR A 136 0.12 14.65 -2.63
CA THR A 136 -0.46 14.69 -1.28
C THR A 136 -1.78 15.45 -1.28
N ARG A 137 -1.84 16.60 -1.96
CA ARG A 137 -3.05 17.41 -2.05
C ARG A 137 -4.15 16.72 -2.85
N VAL A 138 -3.80 16.07 -3.95
CA VAL A 138 -4.75 15.28 -4.75
C VAL A 138 -5.32 14.12 -3.94
N LEU A 139 -4.49 13.46 -3.12
CA LEU A 139 -4.90 12.37 -2.23
C LEU A 139 -5.68 12.84 -0.98
N ASP A 140 -5.90 14.13 -0.81
CA ASP A 140 -6.89 14.65 0.16
C ASP A 140 -8.34 14.54 -0.36
N GLY A 141 -8.54 14.23 -1.65
CA GLY A 141 -9.85 13.98 -2.24
C GLY A 141 -10.73 15.23 -2.45
N GLN A 142 -10.21 16.41 -2.14
CA GLN A 142 -10.96 17.69 -2.21
C GLN A 142 -10.70 18.47 -3.50
N GLY A 143 -10.08 17.82 -4.47
CA GLY A 143 -9.63 18.48 -5.69
C GLY A 143 -8.25 19.14 -5.55
N LEU A 144 -7.88 19.91 -6.55
CA LEU A 144 -6.61 20.64 -6.61
C LEU A 144 -6.86 21.99 -7.29
N THR A 145 -6.47 23.06 -6.63
CA THR A 145 -6.45 24.42 -7.21
C THR A 145 -5.04 24.99 -7.14
N THR A 146 -4.64 25.66 -8.19
CA THR A 146 -3.34 26.30 -8.31
C THR A 146 -3.52 27.74 -8.82
N ASP A 147 -2.74 28.66 -8.28
CA ASP A 147 -2.69 30.05 -8.72
C ASP A 147 -1.39 30.30 -9.47
N SER A 148 -1.49 30.85 -10.66
CA SER A 148 -0.36 31.22 -11.51
C SER A 148 -0.42 32.72 -11.80
N GLY A 149 0.69 33.43 -11.63
CA GLY A 149 0.78 34.85 -11.96
C GLY A 149 0.49 35.14 -13.43
N THR A 150 0.70 34.18 -14.32
CA THR A 150 0.50 34.32 -15.77
C THR A 150 -0.89 33.88 -16.23
N HIS A 151 -1.49 32.87 -15.56
CA HIS A 151 -2.72 32.22 -16.04
C HIS A 151 -3.88 32.29 -15.04
N GLY A 152 -3.68 33.01 -13.91
CA GLY A 152 -4.67 33.13 -12.85
C GLY A 152 -4.94 31.80 -12.12
N ARG A 153 -6.08 31.76 -11.42
CA ARG A 153 -6.50 30.58 -10.66
C ARG A 153 -7.10 29.53 -11.55
N ARG A 154 -6.65 28.28 -11.37
CA ARG A 154 -7.13 27.12 -12.10
C ARG A 154 -7.28 25.94 -11.19
N GLY A 155 -8.10 24.99 -11.62
CA GLY A 155 -8.24 23.70 -10.95
C GLY A 155 -9.68 23.34 -10.66
N TYR A 156 -9.82 22.39 -9.75
CA TYR A 156 -11.08 21.75 -9.42
C TYR A 156 -11.25 21.70 -7.91
N THR A 157 -12.46 21.93 -7.44
CA THR A 157 -12.84 21.84 -6.02
C THR A 157 -14.01 20.89 -5.88
N GLY A 158 -14.13 20.27 -4.72
CA GLY A 158 -15.19 19.33 -4.38
C GLY A 158 -14.65 17.91 -4.22
N ASP A 159 -15.53 16.96 -4.45
CA ASP A 159 -15.24 15.54 -4.21
C ASP A 159 -14.55 14.90 -5.42
N TYR A 160 -13.28 14.58 -5.24
CA TYR A 160 -12.42 13.91 -6.22
C TYR A 160 -11.87 12.61 -5.67
N LEU A 161 -12.79 11.73 -5.23
CA LEU A 161 -12.45 10.38 -4.80
C LEU A 161 -12.00 9.53 -5.99
N PHE A 162 -10.95 8.75 -5.79
CA PHE A 162 -10.48 7.71 -6.72
C PHE A 162 -9.70 6.65 -5.94
N ALA A 163 -9.52 5.46 -6.51
CA ALA A 163 -8.56 4.49 -6.03
C ALA A 163 -7.31 4.54 -6.90
N TRP A 164 -6.13 4.32 -6.34
CA TRP A 164 -4.89 4.33 -7.11
C TRP A 164 -4.12 3.04 -6.89
N ILE A 165 -3.89 2.30 -7.96
CA ILE A 165 -3.03 1.13 -8.00
C ILE A 165 -1.80 1.48 -8.82
N GLY A 166 -0.62 1.43 -8.21
CA GLY A 166 0.63 1.76 -8.85
C GLY A 166 1.72 0.72 -8.63
N CYS A 167 2.76 0.74 -9.47
CA CYS A 167 3.90 -0.14 -9.35
C CYS A 167 5.20 0.66 -9.38
N THR A 168 6.16 0.29 -8.53
CA THR A 168 7.49 0.89 -8.53
C THR A 168 8.57 -0.13 -8.14
N THR A 169 9.80 0.14 -8.52
CA THR A 169 10.97 -0.51 -7.92
C THR A 169 11.27 0.11 -6.55
N PRO A 170 12.05 -0.55 -5.69
CA PRO A 170 12.51 0.06 -4.44
C PRO A 170 13.15 1.42 -4.67
N PHE A 171 12.92 2.35 -3.78
CA PHE A 171 13.42 3.72 -3.84
C PHE A 171 14.28 4.07 -2.62
N SER A 172 15.02 5.19 -2.70
CA SER A 172 16.00 5.60 -1.71
C SER A 172 15.37 6.15 -0.41
N ASP A 173 16.16 6.22 0.65
CA ASP A 173 15.77 6.81 1.92
C ASP A 173 15.36 8.28 1.77
N THR A 174 16.00 9.03 0.85
CA THR A 174 15.62 10.42 0.54
C THR A 174 14.15 10.55 0.14
N VAL A 175 13.60 9.58 -0.58
CA VAL A 175 12.18 9.57 -0.95
C VAL A 175 11.30 9.39 0.29
N TRP A 176 11.71 8.49 1.20
CA TRP A 176 11.02 8.30 2.48
C TRP A 176 11.04 9.57 3.32
N GLU A 177 12.18 10.24 3.42
CA GLU A 177 12.34 11.49 4.16
C GLU A 177 11.41 12.59 3.63
N VAL A 178 11.39 12.80 2.31
CA VAL A 178 10.52 13.82 1.69
C VAL A 178 9.04 13.48 1.86
N MET A 179 8.65 12.22 1.64
CA MET A 179 7.25 11.80 1.85
C MET A 179 6.80 11.99 3.29
N ALA A 180 7.64 11.68 4.26
CA ALA A 180 7.31 11.81 5.67
C ALA A 180 7.16 13.28 6.10
N GLN A 181 7.99 14.19 5.59
CA GLN A 181 7.88 15.63 5.84
C GLN A 181 6.55 16.21 5.35
N LEU A 182 6.02 15.70 4.25
CA LEU A 182 4.76 16.15 3.65
C LEU A 182 3.52 15.41 4.21
N GLY A 183 3.74 14.42 5.06
CA GLY A 183 2.70 13.52 5.56
C GLY A 183 2.25 12.54 4.47
N SER A 184 2.82 11.35 4.49
CA SER A 184 2.59 10.35 3.44
C SER A 184 1.12 9.91 3.35
N ARG A 185 0.59 9.91 2.12
CA ARG A 185 -0.74 9.38 1.77
C ARG A 185 -0.63 8.14 0.90
N LEU A 186 0.59 7.76 0.53
CA LEU A 186 0.86 6.55 -0.22
C LEU A 186 1.04 5.38 0.74
N PHE A 187 0.41 4.28 0.43
CA PHE A 187 0.56 3.01 1.13
C PHE A 187 1.22 2.02 0.19
N PHE A 188 2.07 1.19 0.73
CA PHE A 188 2.89 0.29 -0.06
C PHE A 188 2.56 -1.15 0.25
N LEU A 189 2.71 -2.00 -0.77
CA LEU A 189 2.73 -3.44 -0.60
C LEU A 189 4.04 -3.96 -1.21
N VAL A 190 4.92 -4.45 -0.35
CA VAL A 190 6.19 -5.02 -0.80
C VAL A 190 5.95 -6.39 -1.37
N MET A 191 6.29 -6.55 -2.64
CA MET A 191 6.21 -7.80 -3.38
C MET A 191 7.60 -8.46 -3.38
N ASP A 192 7.90 -9.11 -2.26
CA ASP A 192 9.05 -10.00 -2.16
C ASP A 192 8.49 -11.42 -2.09
N THR A 193 8.46 -12.06 -3.22
CA THR A 193 7.83 -13.36 -3.32
C THR A 193 8.66 -14.48 -2.71
N GLY A 194 9.94 -14.22 -2.38
CA GLY A 194 10.85 -15.27 -1.91
C GLY A 194 10.99 -16.47 -2.88
N VAL A 195 10.21 -16.45 -3.97
CA VAL A 195 10.18 -17.51 -4.97
C VAL A 195 11.31 -17.28 -5.95
N THR A 196 12.37 -18.01 -5.77
CA THR A 196 13.42 -18.13 -6.79
C THR A 196 12.97 -19.20 -7.78
N SER A 197 12.60 -18.80 -9.00
CA SER A 197 12.29 -19.76 -10.05
C SER A 197 13.49 -20.66 -10.28
N THR A 198 13.29 -21.97 -10.17
CA THR A 198 14.32 -22.94 -10.48
C THR A 198 14.52 -23.05 -11.99
N VAL A 199 15.62 -23.63 -12.43
CA VAL A 199 15.84 -23.93 -13.85
C VAL A 199 14.71 -24.82 -14.39
N ASP A 200 14.25 -25.78 -13.59
CA ASP A 200 13.16 -26.68 -13.97
C ASP A 200 11.82 -25.94 -14.13
N ASP A 201 11.53 -24.97 -13.27
CA ASP A 201 10.34 -24.11 -13.42
C ASP A 201 10.38 -23.31 -14.73
N MET A 202 11.56 -22.79 -15.10
CA MET A 202 11.75 -22.06 -16.36
C MET A 202 11.58 -22.99 -17.55
N VAL A 203 12.12 -24.20 -17.53
CA VAL A 203 11.93 -25.21 -18.57
C VAL A 203 10.48 -25.62 -18.67
N LYS A 204 9.81 -25.88 -17.54
CA LYS A 204 8.39 -26.23 -17.49
C LYS A 204 7.51 -25.12 -18.08
N ALA A 205 7.80 -23.86 -17.80
CA ALA A 205 7.09 -22.73 -18.36
C ALA A 205 7.13 -22.67 -19.91
N HIS A 206 8.22 -23.15 -20.52
CA HIS A 206 8.32 -23.27 -21.98
C HIS A 206 7.55 -24.44 -22.60
N SER A 207 7.24 -25.47 -21.79
CA SER A 207 6.47 -26.64 -22.24
C SER A 207 4.96 -26.50 -22.01
N GLU A 208 4.51 -25.42 -21.35
CA GLU A 208 3.10 -25.18 -21.10
C GLU A 208 2.34 -24.81 -22.39
N THR A 209 1.15 -25.41 -22.55
CA THR A 209 0.28 -25.18 -23.71
C THR A 209 -0.38 -23.80 -23.72
N GLN A 210 -0.55 -23.18 -22.54
CA GLN A 210 -1.13 -21.83 -22.43
C GLN A 210 -0.06 -20.76 -22.39
N SER A 211 -0.18 -19.78 -23.30
CA SER A 211 0.73 -18.64 -23.30
C SER A 211 0.54 -17.76 -22.07
N TYR A 212 1.58 -17.03 -21.67
CA TYR A 212 1.50 -16.03 -20.61
C TYR A 212 0.36 -15.02 -20.86
N LYS A 213 0.17 -14.60 -22.12
CA LYS A 213 -0.89 -13.67 -22.50
C LYS A 213 -2.28 -14.27 -22.27
N ASP A 214 -2.48 -15.55 -22.56
CA ASP A 214 -3.76 -16.22 -22.35
C ASP A 214 -4.08 -16.30 -20.85
N LYS A 215 -3.08 -16.64 -20.02
CA LYS A 215 -3.23 -16.69 -18.56
C LYS A 215 -3.65 -15.32 -17.99
N ILE A 216 -3.00 -14.24 -18.44
CA ILE A 216 -3.37 -12.87 -18.04
C ILE A 216 -4.80 -12.53 -18.51
N THR A 217 -5.16 -12.86 -19.73
CA THR A 217 -6.51 -12.58 -20.27
C THR A 217 -7.60 -13.28 -19.47
N ILE A 218 -7.37 -14.52 -19.02
CA ILE A 218 -8.30 -15.23 -18.14
C ILE A 218 -8.44 -14.49 -16.81
N CYS A 219 -7.32 -14.18 -16.16
CA CYS A 219 -7.34 -13.46 -14.89
C CYS A 219 -8.02 -12.08 -15.01
N GLN A 220 -7.76 -11.33 -16.08
CA GLN A 220 -8.41 -10.04 -16.37
C GLN A 220 -9.93 -10.19 -16.46
N LYS A 221 -10.39 -11.22 -17.19
CA LYS A 221 -11.81 -11.48 -17.36
C LYS A 221 -12.48 -11.77 -16.02
N ASP A 222 -11.88 -12.63 -15.21
CA ASP A 222 -12.44 -13.02 -13.92
C ASP A 222 -12.46 -11.84 -12.94
N ILE A 223 -11.40 -11.05 -12.89
CA ILE A 223 -11.33 -9.81 -12.08
C ILE A 223 -12.37 -8.79 -12.56
N SER A 224 -12.47 -8.56 -13.88
CA SER A 224 -13.44 -7.60 -14.42
C SER A 224 -14.88 -8.03 -14.11
N GLN A 225 -15.20 -9.29 -14.29
CA GLN A 225 -16.53 -9.83 -13.97
C GLN A 225 -16.84 -9.76 -12.47
N PHE A 226 -15.87 -10.07 -11.63
CA PHE A 226 -16.01 -9.97 -10.17
C PHE A 226 -16.26 -8.54 -9.74
N VAL A 227 -15.43 -7.58 -10.18
CA VAL A 227 -15.58 -6.17 -9.84
C VAL A 227 -16.90 -5.61 -10.34
N GLU A 228 -17.31 -5.93 -11.56
CA GLU A 228 -18.63 -5.52 -12.08
C GLU A 228 -19.76 -6.00 -11.19
N GLN A 229 -19.79 -7.30 -10.85
CA GLN A 229 -20.82 -7.85 -9.97
C GLN A 229 -20.78 -7.27 -8.56
N LEU A 230 -19.58 -7.01 -8.02
CA LEU A 230 -19.38 -6.38 -6.73
C LEU A 230 -20.02 -4.99 -6.70
N PHE A 231 -19.74 -4.16 -7.73
CA PHE A 231 -20.29 -2.81 -7.81
C PHE A 231 -21.82 -2.83 -8.05
N ILE A 232 -22.32 -3.73 -8.86
CA ILE A 232 -23.77 -3.90 -9.05
C ILE A 232 -24.45 -4.31 -7.75
N ARG A 233 -23.87 -5.26 -7.01
CA ARG A 233 -24.39 -5.77 -5.74
C ARG A 233 -24.49 -4.70 -4.66
N PHE A 234 -23.49 -3.83 -4.58
CA PHE A 234 -23.37 -2.81 -3.54
C PHE A 234 -23.83 -1.39 -3.98
N GLY A 235 -24.55 -1.29 -5.10
CA GLY A 235 -25.21 -0.05 -5.49
C GLY A 235 -24.30 0.95 -6.22
N ASP A 236 -23.18 0.48 -6.79
CA ASP A 236 -22.22 1.31 -7.53
C ASP A 236 -21.31 2.20 -6.62
N VAL A 237 -20.56 3.10 -7.24
CA VAL A 237 -19.70 4.03 -6.50
C VAL A 237 -20.50 4.75 -5.41
N ARG A 238 -19.97 4.75 -4.17
CA ARG A 238 -20.62 5.32 -2.99
C ARG A 238 -21.97 4.68 -2.61
N GLY A 239 -22.23 3.45 -3.06
CA GLY A 239 -23.50 2.77 -2.80
C GLY A 239 -23.60 2.12 -1.43
N VAL A 240 -22.52 2.06 -0.65
CA VAL A 240 -22.48 1.40 0.67
C VAL A 240 -22.50 2.42 1.79
N GLU A 241 -23.58 2.46 2.56
CA GLU A 241 -23.63 3.12 3.87
C GLU A 241 -23.11 2.14 4.92
N TRP A 242 -21.87 2.40 5.40
CA TRP A 242 -21.21 1.53 6.36
C TRP A 242 -21.63 1.82 7.78
N ASN A 243 -22.08 0.80 8.51
CA ASN A 243 -22.40 0.94 9.94
C ASN A 243 -21.15 0.72 10.80
N ALA A 244 -20.38 1.79 11.03
CA ALA A 244 -19.18 1.76 11.85
C ALA A 244 -19.42 1.34 13.32
N GLN A 245 -20.65 1.52 13.85
CA GLN A 245 -21.00 1.12 15.21
C GLN A 245 -21.12 -0.40 15.35
N GLY A 246 -21.32 -1.11 14.25
CA GLY A 246 -21.35 -2.56 14.21
C GLY A 246 -19.96 -3.22 14.18
N ASP A 247 -18.91 -2.47 13.94
CA ASP A 247 -17.56 -3.03 13.82
C ASP A 247 -17.00 -3.47 15.18
N PRO A 248 -16.37 -4.67 15.27
CA PRO A 248 -15.80 -5.18 16.52
C PRO A 248 -14.67 -4.27 17.05
N THR A 249 -14.78 -3.88 18.32
CA THR A 249 -13.81 -2.97 18.96
C THR A 249 -12.38 -3.51 18.98
N ASP A 250 -12.19 -4.81 19.08
CA ASP A 250 -10.89 -5.47 19.03
C ASP A 250 -10.25 -5.35 17.63
N VAL A 251 -11.02 -5.51 16.56
CA VAL A 251 -10.57 -5.30 15.18
C VAL A 251 -10.17 -3.83 14.96
N LEU A 252 -11.02 -2.89 15.37
CA LEU A 252 -10.72 -1.46 15.30
C LEU A 252 -9.45 -1.10 16.08
N ARG A 253 -9.26 -1.69 17.26
CA ARG A 253 -8.04 -1.52 18.06
C ARG A 253 -6.80 -2.01 17.32
N ARG A 254 -6.85 -3.17 16.64
CA ARG A 254 -5.72 -3.70 15.87
C ARG A 254 -5.37 -2.81 14.68
N ILE A 255 -6.38 -2.28 13.97
CA ILE A 255 -6.16 -1.31 12.90
C ILE A 255 -5.47 -0.05 13.44
N ALA A 256 -5.95 0.50 14.55
CA ALA A 256 -5.35 1.67 15.19
C ALA A 256 -3.91 1.40 15.67
N GLN A 257 -3.62 0.21 16.18
CA GLN A 257 -2.27 -0.22 16.55
C GLN A 257 -1.35 -0.27 15.31
N CYS A 258 -1.80 -0.85 14.19
CA CYS A 258 -1.06 -0.82 12.92
C CYS A 258 -0.77 0.61 12.46
N ALA A 259 -1.76 1.49 12.53
CA ALA A 259 -1.63 2.89 12.14
C ALA A 259 -0.61 3.65 13.03
N THR A 260 -0.66 3.42 14.34
CA THR A 260 0.24 4.04 15.31
C THR A 260 1.68 3.59 15.10
N LEU A 261 1.90 2.29 14.94
CA LEU A 261 3.22 1.72 14.67
C LEU A 261 3.79 2.26 13.35
N LEU A 262 2.97 2.30 12.30
CA LEU A 262 3.34 2.83 11.01
C LEU A 262 3.73 4.32 11.10
N ALA A 263 2.92 5.16 11.74
CA ALA A 263 3.16 6.59 11.86
C ALA A 263 4.49 6.89 12.54
N VAL A 264 4.85 6.15 13.58
CA VAL A 264 6.13 6.32 14.29
C VAL A 264 7.29 5.77 13.47
N LEU A 265 7.19 4.55 12.93
CA LEU A 265 8.33 3.89 12.27
C LEU A 265 8.66 4.47 10.89
N ARG A 266 7.79 5.30 10.29
CA ARG A 266 8.12 6.01 9.06
C ARG A 266 8.56 7.46 9.28
N THR A 267 8.70 7.87 10.55
CA THR A 267 9.24 9.19 10.90
C THR A 267 10.71 9.26 10.52
N PRO A 268 11.14 10.26 9.74
CA PRO A 268 12.53 10.44 9.40
C PRO A 268 13.32 10.88 10.64
N ILE A 269 14.53 10.37 10.75
CA ILE A 269 15.45 10.77 11.80
C ILE A 269 16.48 11.70 11.20
N SER A 270 16.54 12.93 11.73
CA SER A 270 17.53 13.90 11.32
C SER A 270 18.94 13.41 11.66
N LYS A 271 19.91 13.72 10.79
CA LYS A 271 21.34 13.58 11.13
C LYS A 271 21.76 14.56 12.22
N ASP A 272 21.03 15.65 12.37
CA ASP A 272 21.19 16.59 13.48
C ASP A 272 20.48 16.05 14.72
N THR A 273 21.26 15.55 15.66
CA THR A 273 20.78 14.96 16.93
C THR A 273 20.11 15.97 17.87
N SER A 274 20.22 17.28 17.59
CA SER A 274 19.50 18.31 18.35
C SER A 274 18.01 18.39 18.01
N ILE A 275 17.59 17.80 16.86
CA ILE A 275 16.21 17.78 16.40
C ILE A 275 15.54 16.50 16.90
N THR A 276 14.60 16.63 17.82
CA THR A 276 13.78 15.51 18.27
C THR A 276 12.84 15.07 17.15
N PRO A 277 12.84 13.78 16.76
CA PRO A 277 11.91 13.27 15.78
C PRO A 277 10.45 13.51 16.21
N GLN A 278 9.62 14.01 15.30
CA GLN A 278 8.19 14.22 15.55
C GLN A 278 7.39 13.30 14.66
N PRO A 279 6.81 12.22 15.20
CA PRO A 279 5.94 11.34 14.45
C PRO A 279 4.71 12.08 13.91
N GLU A 280 4.29 11.72 12.70
CA GLU A 280 3.00 12.19 12.17
C GLU A 280 1.83 11.68 13.01
N SER A 281 0.70 12.39 12.99
CA SER A 281 -0.53 11.88 13.62
C SER A 281 -0.97 10.59 12.94
N PRO A 282 -1.26 9.50 13.69
CA PRO A 282 -1.71 8.24 13.14
C PRO A 282 -3.13 8.29 12.54
N LEU A 283 -3.90 9.35 12.76
CA LEU A 283 -5.31 9.45 12.40
C LEU A 283 -5.56 9.21 10.91
N ARG A 284 -4.70 9.78 10.04
CA ARG A 284 -4.84 9.57 8.59
C ARG A 284 -4.52 8.12 8.20
N ALA A 285 -3.43 7.58 8.71
CA ALA A 285 -3.07 6.19 8.47
C ALA A 285 -4.20 5.26 8.95
N ASN A 286 -4.77 5.54 10.12
CA ASN A 286 -5.90 4.79 10.66
C ASN A 286 -7.12 4.85 9.73
N SER A 287 -7.48 6.03 9.23
CA SER A 287 -8.60 6.20 8.29
C SER A 287 -8.40 5.39 7.00
N VAL A 288 -7.21 5.44 6.40
CA VAL A 288 -6.92 4.71 5.17
C VAL A 288 -6.89 3.20 5.41
N LEU A 289 -6.24 2.74 6.47
CA LEU A 289 -6.20 1.30 6.82
C LEU A 289 -7.60 0.76 7.18
N TYR A 290 -8.44 1.57 7.84
CA TYR A 290 -9.83 1.23 8.10
C TYR A 290 -10.64 1.12 6.80
N ASN A 291 -10.48 2.07 5.86
CA ASN A 291 -11.13 1.99 4.55
C ASN A 291 -10.68 0.76 3.77
N LEU A 292 -9.40 0.40 3.86
CA LEU A 292 -8.85 -0.78 3.21
C LEU A 292 -9.43 -2.07 3.82
N ALA A 293 -9.57 -2.14 5.15
CA ALA A 293 -10.24 -3.24 5.85
C ALA A 293 -11.71 -3.39 5.40
N ARG A 294 -12.43 -2.26 5.31
CA ARG A 294 -13.82 -2.25 4.81
C ARG A 294 -13.90 -2.73 3.36
N GLY A 295 -12.97 -2.26 2.52
CA GLY A 295 -12.85 -2.75 1.14
C GLY A 295 -12.61 -4.26 1.08
N HIS A 296 -11.77 -4.79 1.98
CA HIS A 296 -11.54 -6.23 2.11
C HIS A 296 -12.80 -6.99 2.56
N ALA A 297 -13.52 -6.48 3.55
CA ALA A 297 -14.80 -7.06 3.96
C ALA A 297 -15.82 -7.11 2.80
N LEU A 298 -15.89 -6.03 1.99
CA LEU A 298 -16.80 -5.95 0.84
C LEU A 298 -16.48 -6.97 -0.25
N ILE A 299 -15.21 -7.21 -0.57
CA ILE A 299 -14.86 -8.25 -1.57
C ILE A 299 -15.23 -9.64 -1.09
N HIS A 300 -15.26 -9.88 0.23
CA HIS A 300 -15.78 -11.09 0.86
C HIS A 300 -17.30 -11.07 1.10
N GLY A 301 -18.00 -10.07 0.55
CA GLY A 301 -19.46 -9.95 0.62
C GLY A 301 -20.02 -9.54 1.98
N ARG A 302 -19.17 -9.02 2.87
CA ARG A 302 -19.53 -8.56 4.23
C ARG A 302 -19.65 -7.04 4.26
N THR A 303 -20.55 -6.53 5.11
CA THR A 303 -20.75 -5.10 5.39
C THR A 303 -20.36 -4.76 6.84
N GLN A 304 -19.58 -5.61 7.47
CA GLN A 304 -19.04 -5.47 8.81
C GLN A 304 -17.63 -6.07 8.84
N LEU A 305 -16.74 -5.46 9.61
CA LEU A 305 -15.37 -5.97 9.80
C LEU A 305 -15.35 -7.28 10.59
N SER A 306 -14.32 -8.06 10.33
CA SER A 306 -13.97 -9.25 11.11
C SER A 306 -12.45 -9.35 11.30
N VAL A 307 -12.01 -10.29 12.10
CA VAL A 307 -10.57 -10.57 12.29
C VAL A 307 -9.88 -10.99 10.98
N GLU A 308 -10.64 -11.52 10.02
CA GLU A 308 -10.15 -11.94 8.70
C GLU A 308 -9.64 -10.77 7.84
N ASP A 309 -10.04 -9.53 8.17
CA ASP A 309 -9.62 -8.33 7.45
C ASP A 309 -8.23 -7.84 7.92
N LEU A 310 -7.77 -8.27 9.08
CA LEU A 310 -6.55 -7.78 9.71
C LEU A 310 -5.25 -8.20 9.01
N PRO A 311 -5.07 -9.43 8.49
CA PRO A 311 -3.83 -9.83 7.83
C PRO A 311 -3.46 -8.94 6.65
N MET A 312 -4.44 -8.58 5.81
CA MET A 312 -4.22 -7.70 4.67
C MET A 312 -3.86 -6.28 5.12
N VAL A 313 -4.54 -5.75 6.14
CA VAL A 313 -4.24 -4.43 6.73
C VAL A 313 -2.82 -4.40 7.30
N ALA A 314 -2.43 -5.41 8.08
CA ALA A 314 -1.10 -5.53 8.66
C ALA A 314 -0.02 -5.63 7.58
N LYS A 315 -0.27 -6.39 6.51
CA LYS A 315 0.63 -6.52 5.36
C LYS A 315 0.91 -5.16 4.70
N VAL A 316 -0.12 -4.36 4.47
CA VAL A 316 0.01 -3.01 3.90
C VAL A 316 0.69 -2.07 4.89
N ALA A 317 0.31 -2.10 6.17
CA ALA A 317 0.92 -1.26 7.21
C ALA A 317 2.43 -1.56 7.35
N VAL A 318 2.82 -2.82 7.50
CA VAL A 318 4.23 -3.24 7.62
C VAL A 318 5.01 -2.91 6.35
N SER A 319 4.44 -3.16 5.18
CA SER A 319 5.08 -2.82 3.90
C SER A 319 5.28 -1.32 3.70
N SER A 320 4.49 -0.49 4.38
CA SER A 320 4.59 0.98 4.33
C SER A 320 5.61 1.55 5.33
N ILE A 321 6.28 0.72 6.11
CA ILE A 321 7.42 1.10 6.94
C ILE A 321 8.70 1.07 6.07
N PRO A 322 9.63 2.04 6.20
CA PRO A 322 10.92 2.01 5.53
C PRO A 322 11.67 0.68 5.77
N GLN A 323 12.49 0.28 4.81
CA GLN A 323 13.05 -1.07 4.77
C GLN A 323 13.87 -1.44 6.02
N GLU A 324 14.73 -0.54 6.49
CA GLU A 324 15.61 -0.81 7.63
C GLU A 324 14.84 -1.01 8.94
N PRO A 325 13.99 -0.04 9.39
CA PRO A 325 13.17 -0.23 10.59
C PRO A 325 12.26 -1.45 10.51
N ARG A 326 11.68 -1.72 9.31
CA ARG A 326 10.83 -2.87 9.08
C ARG A 326 11.57 -4.19 9.31
N LYS A 327 12.79 -4.34 8.79
CA LYS A 327 13.62 -5.55 9.00
C LYS A 327 13.90 -5.80 10.48
N VAL A 328 14.20 -4.75 11.23
CA VAL A 328 14.48 -4.86 12.67
C VAL A 328 13.22 -5.21 13.45
N LEU A 329 12.07 -4.56 13.15
CA LEU A 329 10.78 -4.89 13.76
C LEU A 329 10.43 -6.38 13.57
N LEU A 330 10.57 -6.86 12.34
CA LEU A 330 10.26 -8.25 12.01
C LEU A 330 11.24 -9.24 12.63
N ALA A 331 12.51 -8.86 12.77
CA ALA A 331 13.49 -9.69 13.49
C ALA A 331 13.16 -9.80 14.98
N LEU A 332 12.72 -8.70 15.61
CA LEU A 332 12.21 -8.74 16.99
C LEU A 332 10.98 -9.63 17.11
N ALA A 333 10.04 -9.51 16.19
CA ALA A 333 8.84 -10.34 16.18
C ALA A 333 9.19 -11.84 16.01
N LYS A 334 10.13 -12.19 15.12
CA LYS A 334 10.64 -13.56 14.95
C LYS A 334 11.39 -14.06 16.19
N ASN A 335 12.08 -13.19 16.91
CA ASN A 335 12.80 -13.50 18.15
C ASN A 335 11.89 -13.38 19.39
N GLU A 336 10.58 -13.49 19.21
CA GLU A 336 9.57 -13.47 20.29
C GLU A 336 9.62 -12.24 21.19
N GLY A 337 10.04 -11.09 20.62
CA GLY A 337 10.21 -9.85 21.36
C GLY A 337 11.46 -9.81 22.27
N GLN A 338 12.28 -10.86 22.26
CA GLN A 338 13.54 -10.86 23.00
C GLN A 338 14.53 -9.87 22.39
N PRO A 339 15.40 -9.26 23.23
CA PRO A 339 16.37 -8.29 22.76
C PRO A 339 17.26 -8.83 21.63
N LEU A 340 17.57 -7.97 20.65
CA LEU A 340 18.48 -8.28 19.55
C LEU A 340 19.84 -7.62 19.77
N THR A 341 20.91 -8.37 19.60
CA THR A 341 22.28 -7.84 19.55
C THR A 341 22.52 -7.15 18.20
N VAL A 342 23.54 -6.28 18.14
CA VAL A 342 23.97 -5.62 16.89
C VAL A 342 24.23 -6.66 15.78
N LYS A 343 24.85 -7.80 16.12
CA LYS A 343 25.14 -8.89 15.17
C LYS A 343 23.87 -9.54 14.61
N GLN A 344 22.85 -9.70 15.44
CA GLN A 344 21.56 -10.24 14.98
C GLN A 344 20.85 -9.23 14.05
N VAL A 345 20.91 -7.93 14.35
CA VAL A 345 20.37 -6.88 13.48
C VAL A 345 21.14 -6.83 12.16
N GLU A 346 22.48 -6.89 12.17
CA GLU A 346 23.30 -6.99 10.95
C GLU A 346 22.87 -8.19 10.08
N ASN A 347 22.63 -9.34 10.69
CA ASN A 347 22.19 -10.56 9.99
C ASN A 347 20.80 -10.46 9.35
N THR A 348 19.99 -9.44 9.69
CA THR A 348 18.72 -9.18 8.99
C THR A 348 18.91 -8.62 7.58
N GLY A 349 20.14 -8.28 7.21
CA GLY A 349 20.47 -7.66 5.93
C GLY A 349 20.16 -6.16 5.89
N VAL A 350 20.20 -5.45 7.02
CA VAL A 350 20.14 -3.97 7.07
C VAL A 350 21.45 -3.34 6.57
N GLY A 351 22.52 -4.11 6.43
CA GLY A 351 23.82 -3.66 5.94
C GLY A 351 24.96 -3.98 6.91
N SER A 352 25.98 -3.12 6.98
CA SER A 352 27.14 -3.29 7.85
C SER A 352 26.76 -3.11 9.32
N ARG A 353 27.69 -3.50 10.22
CA ARG A 353 27.60 -3.27 11.65
C ARG A 353 27.28 -1.80 11.98
N HIS A 354 27.96 -0.86 11.34
CA HIS A 354 27.73 0.57 11.53
C HIS A 354 26.30 0.98 11.14
N THR A 355 25.77 0.40 10.04
CA THR A 355 24.38 0.62 9.63
C THR A 355 23.41 0.04 10.65
N ALA A 356 23.69 -1.16 11.17
CA ALA A 356 22.87 -1.79 12.20
C ALA A 356 22.81 -0.92 13.48
N GLU A 357 23.97 -0.45 13.97
CA GLU A 357 24.04 0.44 15.14
C GLU A 357 23.25 1.74 14.90
N ARG A 358 23.43 2.39 13.74
CA ARG A 358 22.66 3.59 13.35
C ARG A 358 21.15 3.36 13.35
N VAL A 359 20.69 2.23 12.82
CA VAL A 359 19.26 1.91 12.81
C VAL A 359 18.74 1.64 14.23
N MET A 360 19.52 0.99 15.08
CA MET A 360 19.15 0.73 16.47
C MET A 360 19.07 2.04 17.28
N GLU A 361 20.02 2.98 17.07
CA GLU A 361 19.98 4.33 17.64
C GLU A 361 18.76 5.11 17.16
N ALA A 362 18.44 5.00 15.88
CA ALA A 362 17.28 5.63 15.28
C ALA A 362 15.98 5.15 15.95
N LEU A 363 15.81 3.85 16.14
CA LEU A 363 14.65 3.26 16.80
C LEU A 363 14.54 3.63 18.29
N ASP A 364 15.67 3.87 18.94
CA ASP A 364 15.71 4.41 20.32
C ASP A 364 15.26 5.87 20.36
N GLN A 365 15.73 6.72 19.44
CA GLN A 365 15.31 8.12 19.33
C GLN A 365 13.81 8.25 19.03
N LEU A 366 13.23 7.34 18.24
CA LEU A 366 11.78 7.28 18.01
C LEU A 366 10.96 6.85 19.23
N GLY A 367 11.62 6.39 20.30
CA GLY A 367 10.96 5.97 21.52
C GLY A 367 10.20 4.64 21.42
N VAL A 368 10.39 3.87 20.37
CA VAL A 368 9.76 2.55 20.20
C VAL A 368 10.58 1.46 20.86
N MET A 369 11.89 1.57 20.74
CA MET A 369 12.83 0.58 21.25
C MET A 369 13.87 1.28 22.15
N LYS A 370 14.58 0.50 22.93
CA LYS A 370 15.69 0.96 23.78
C LYS A 370 16.97 0.28 23.32
N PHE A 371 17.95 1.09 22.90
CA PHE A 371 19.27 0.61 22.53
C PHE A 371 20.28 0.95 23.61
N GLY A 372 21.07 0.02 24.05
CA GLY A 372 22.09 0.26 25.05
C GLY A 372 22.75 -0.99 25.59
N LYS A 373 23.64 -0.77 26.54
CA LYS A 373 24.29 -1.84 27.32
C LYS A 373 23.53 -2.02 28.62
N GLU A 374 22.99 -3.20 28.85
CA GLU A 374 22.43 -3.56 30.15
C GLU A 374 23.53 -4.13 31.07
N GLY A 375 24.13 -3.27 31.89
CA GLY A 375 25.17 -3.61 32.86
C GLY A 375 26.61 -3.51 32.34
N THR A 376 27.58 -3.52 33.28
CA THR A 376 29.01 -3.40 32.99
C THR A 376 29.51 -4.64 32.24
N GLY A 377 30.09 -4.45 31.04
CA GLY A 377 30.68 -5.53 30.24
C GLY A 377 29.71 -6.30 29.33
N LYS A 378 28.41 -5.93 29.28
CA LYS A 378 27.43 -6.58 28.42
C LYS A 378 27.44 -6.05 26.97
N VAL A 379 27.03 -6.91 26.05
CA VAL A 379 26.88 -6.59 24.64
C VAL A 379 25.71 -5.60 24.46
N SER A 380 25.89 -4.60 23.60
CA SER A 380 24.80 -3.68 23.24
C SER A 380 23.66 -4.44 22.57
N SER A 381 22.45 -4.21 23.05
CA SER A 381 21.24 -4.85 22.54
C SER A 381 20.11 -3.83 22.35
N LEU A 382 19.15 -4.18 21.50
CA LEU A 382 17.94 -3.44 21.23
C LEU A 382 16.76 -4.22 21.80
N SER A 383 15.98 -3.61 22.68
CA SER A 383 14.77 -4.17 23.27
C SER A 383 13.58 -3.29 22.99
N ILE A 384 12.37 -3.86 22.96
CA ILE A 384 11.15 -3.09 22.86
C ILE A 384 10.90 -2.32 24.16
N ARG A 385 10.43 -1.08 24.09
CA ARG A 385 10.06 -0.31 25.29
C ARG A 385 8.73 -0.82 25.88
N PRO A 386 8.51 -0.72 27.20
CA PRO A 386 7.31 -1.24 27.86
C PRO A 386 6.01 -0.72 27.26
N GLU A 387 5.95 0.56 26.88
CA GLU A 387 4.78 1.19 26.25
C GLU A 387 4.45 0.62 24.87
N TRP A 388 5.40 -0.06 24.25
CA TRP A 388 5.27 -0.72 22.93
C TRP A 388 5.23 -2.24 23.04
N ALA A 389 5.24 -2.80 24.26
CA ALA A 389 5.25 -4.26 24.46
C ALA A 389 4.07 -4.97 23.79
N TRP A 390 2.95 -4.28 23.59
CA TRP A 390 1.80 -4.80 22.86
C TRP A 390 2.12 -5.22 21.41
N CYS A 391 3.14 -4.63 20.78
CA CYS A 391 3.58 -5.02 19.43
C CYS A 391 4.11 -6.45 19.37
N MET A 392 4.66 -6.94 20.50
CA MET A 392 5.24 -8.27 20.62
C MET A 392 4.32 -9.24 21.37
N ALA A 393 3.12 -8.81 21.77
CA ALA A 393 2.11 -9.69 22.35
C ALA A 393 1.58 -10.68 21.30
N GLY A 394 1.26 -11.91 21.73
CA GLY A 394 1.01 -13.07 20.88
C GLY A 394 0.22 -12.79 19.60
N ASP A 395 -1.01 -12.30 19.73
CA ASP A 395 -1.90 -12.07 18.58
C ASP A 395 -1.38 -11.00 17.61
N PHE A 396 -0.89 -9.86 18.13
CA PHE A 396 -0.39 -8.80 17.28
C PHE A 396 0.94 -9.17 16.62
N ARG A 397 1.80 -9.91 17.35
CA ARG A 397 3.04 -10.43 16.81
C ARG A 397 2.77 -11.40 15.65
N SER A 398 1.82 -12.33 15.82
CA SER A 398 1.40 -13.24 14.75
C SER A 398 0.91 -12.45 13.52
N LEU A 399 0.08 -11.43 13.74
CA LEU A 399 -0.42 -10.56 12.68
C LEU A 399 0.71 -9.84 11.92
N LEU A 400 1.76 -9.35 12.62
CA LEU A 400 2.93 -8.76 11.99
C LEU A 400 3.68 -9.77 11.12
N LEU A 401 3.84 -11.01 11.60
CA LEU A 401 4.55 -12.05 10.87
C LEU A 401 3.75 -12.57 9.68
N GLU A 402 2.44 -12.77 9.82
CA GLU A 402 1.53 -13.11 8.72
C GLU A 402 1.53 -12.04 7.64
N GLY A 403 1.59 -10.77 8.04
CA GLY A 403 1.73 -9.62 7.12
C GLY A 403 2.97 -9.70 6.23
N THR A 404 3.95 -10.55 6.53
CA THR A 404 5.19 -10.69 5.74
C THR A 404 5.30 -11.99 4.96
N THR A 405 4.50 -13.00 5.31
CA THR A 405 4.50 -14.26 4.59
C THR A 405 3.66 -14.15 3.32
N TRP A 406 4.32 -14.32 2.17
CA TRP A 406 3.67 -14.64 0.92
C TRP A 406 3.38 -16.14 0.94
N GLN A 407 2.21 -16.55 1.47
CA GLN A 407 1.84 -17.95 1.43
C GLN A 407 1.63 -18.36 -0.02
N VAL A 408 2.48 -19.22 -0.52
CA VAL A 408 2.24 -19.98 -1.74
C VAL A 408 1.22 -21.05 -1.35
N LEU A 409 -0.05 -20.82 -1.71
CA LEU A 409 -1.09 -21.83 -1.54
C LEU A 409 -0.77 -23.01 -2.44
N GLY A 410 -0.45 -24.15 -1.87
CA GLY A 410 -0.24 -25.41 -2.60
C GLY A 410 1.14 -26.04 -2.48
N ALA A 411 2.04 -25.53 -1.63
CA ALA A 411 3.17 -26.31 -1.17
C ALA A 411 2.69 -27.11 0.06
N GLU A 412 2.02 -28.25 -0.19
CA GLU A 412 2.02 -29.35 0.77
C GLU A 412 3.42 -29.98 0.74
N ASP A 413 4.03 -30.13 1.91
CA ASP A 413 5.31 -30.81 2.15
C ASP A 413 5.32 -32.26 1.62
#